data_604bdcc7508b748d0508fd87ca922608
#
_entry.id   604bdcc7508b748d0508fd87ca922608
#
_cell.length_a   1.000
_cell.length_b   1.000
_cell.length_c   1.000
_cell.angle_alpha   90.00
_cell.angle_beta   90.00
_cell.angle_gamma   90.00
#
_symmetry.space_group_name_H-M   'P 1'
#
loop_
_entity.id
_entity.type
_entity.pdbx_description
1 polymer ?
#
loop_
_entity_poly.entity_id
_entity_poly.type
_entity_poly.pdbx_seq_one_letter_code
_entity_poly.pdbx_strand_id
1 'polypeptide(L)'
;KAIVDTRPSPATALKRKAESLGIEVLSSHGITEAHGHLKVARVEVSPLTADGTDITGDALHIDCDCILMSGGLSPVVHLHSQARGKLTWDEKTLCFRPSSAHEAEQSAGACNGSFDLQRGLKEAITAAGKAAKAVGMAVQTVDVPVVDAPRINRSPMAVWSLPNGQDEGEGQKAFVDFQNDVTA
;
A
#
# COMPACT_ATOMS: atom_id res chain seq x y z
N LYS A 1 0.54 -0.10 23.08
CA LYS A 1 0.36 0.25 21.66
C LYS A 1 1.71 0.13 20.98
N ALA A 2 1.77 -0.53 19.82
CA ALA A 2 2.97 -0.66 19.02
C ALA A 2 2.64 -0.44 17.54
N ILE A 3 3.65 -0.11 16.75
CA ILE A 3 3.60 -0.11 15.28
C ILE A 3 4.54 -1.21 14.82
N VAL A 4 4.02 -2.13 14.01
CA VAL A 4 4.79 -3.20 13.39
C VAL A 4 5.00 -2.84 11.93
N ASP A 5 6.26 -2.78 11.49
CA ASP A 5 6.64 -2.44 10.11
C ASP A 5 7.59 -3.53 9.58
N THR A 6 7.18 -4.19 8.50
CA THR A 6 7.98 -5.26 7.89
C THR A 6 9.30 -4.75 7.29
N ARG A 7 9.39 -3.46 7.01
CA ARG A 7 10.59 -2.86 6.41
C ARG A 7 11.70 -2.67 7.43
N PRO A 8 12.96 -2.92 7.07
CA PRO A 8 14.09 -2.69 7.96
C PRO A 8 14.33 -1.21 8.28
N SER A 9 13.93 -0.31 7.39
CA SER A 9 14.13 1.14 7.54
C SER A 9 12.86 1.91 7.22
N PRO A 10 11.86 1.94 8.11
CA PRO A 10 10.67 2.75 7.93
C PRO A 10 11.01 4.25 7.93
N ALA A 11 10.08 5.07 7.43
CA ALA A 11 10.27 6.52 7.32
C ALA A 11 10.67 7.15 8.67
N THR A 12 11.93 7.59 8.78
CA THR A 12 12.56 8.04 10.02
C THR A 12 11.80 9.16 10.76
N ALA A 13 11.16 10.08 10.02
CA ALA A 13 10.39 11.18 10.62
C ALA A 13 9.13 10.67 11.33
N LEU A 14 8.41 9.72 10.72
CA LEU A 14 7.22 9.12 11.32
C LEU A 14 7.58 8.19 12.49
N LYS A 15 8.67 7.44 12.37
CA LYS A 15 9.20 6.60 13.46
C LYS A 15 9.51 7.46 14.69
N ARG A 16 10.30 8.52 14.53
CA ARG A 16 10.62 9.45 15.62
C ARG A 16 9.39 10.09 16.24
N LYS A 17 8.39 10.45 15.43
CA LYS A 17 7.13 10.99 15.94
C LYS A 17 6.38 9.96 16.77
N ALA A 18 6.29 8.72 16.35
CA ALA A 18 5.65 7.65 17.10
C ALA A 18 6.37 7.42 18.44
N GLU A 19 7.69 7.29 18.42
CA GLU A 19 8.54 7.12 19.61
C GLU A 19 8.40 8.29 20.60
N SER A 20 8.30 9.53 20.10
CA SER A 20 8.06 10.71 20.95
C SER A 20 6.68 10.72 21.63
N LEU A 21 5.74 9.94 21.12
CA LEU A 21 4.41 9.72 21.70
C LEU A 21 4.36 8.47 22.59
N GLY A 22 5.51 7.84 22.87
CA GLY A 22 5.60 6.63 23.67
C GLY A 22 5.08 5.38 22.94
N ILE A 23 5.02 5.41 21.60
CA ILE A 23 4.62 4.26 20.79
C ILE A 23 5.87 3.55 20.28
N GLU A 24 6.02 2.30 20.65
CA GLU A 24 7.11 1.45 20.17
C GLU A 24 6.98 1.17 18.66
N VAL A 25 8.09 1.20 17.93
CA VAL A 25 8.13 0.89 16.50
C VAL A 25 9.04 -0.31 16.26
N LEU A 26 8.44 -1.45 15.98
CA LEU A 26 9.09 -2.71 15.67
C LEU A 26 9.35 -2.78 14.17
N SER A 27 10.58 -2.44 13.76
CA SER A 27 11.03 -2.48 12.35
C SER A 27 11.56 -3.88 12.02
N SER A 28 11.44 -4.35 10.78
CA SER A 28 11.71 -5.73 10.37
C SER A 28 10.92 -6.75 11.18
N HIS A 29 9.67 -6.46 11.47
CA HIS A 29 8.79 -7.38 12.17
C HIS A 29 7.48 -7.55 11.41
N GLY A 30 6.86 -8.71 11.56
CA GLY A 30 5.53 -9.00 11.02
C GLY A 30 4.60 -9.54 12.10
N ILE A 31 3.29 -9.30 11.95
CA ILE A 31 2.29 -9.98 12.78
C ILE A 31 2.08 -11.36 12.15
N THR A 32 2.56 -12.40 12.84
CA THR A 32 2.53 -13.79 12.34
C THR A 32 1.30 -14.55 12.79
N GLU A 33 0.73 -14.19 13.94
CA GLU A 33 -0.51 -14.81 14.42
C GLU A 33 -1.36 -13.82 15.23
N ALA A 34 -2.67 -14.03 15.23
CA ALA A 34 -3.62 -13.27 16.04
C ALA A 34 -4.49 -14.23 16.85
N HIS A 35 -4.54 -14.01 18.16
CA HIS A 35 -5.28 -14.83 19.10
C HIS A 35 -6.50 -14.11 19.65
N GLY A 36 -7.59 -14.87 19.86
CA GLY A 36 -8.84 -14.38 20.42
C GLY A 36 -10.00 -15.28 20.00
N HIS A 37 -11.16 -15.11 20.62
CA HIS A 37 -12.35 -15.88 20.26
C HIS A 37 -13.41 -15.04 19.55
N LEU A 38 -13.95 -14.02 20.23
CA LEU A 38 -14.95 -13.09 19.66
C LEU A 38 -14.31 -11.79 19.15
N LYS A 39 -13.14 -11.48 19.65
CA LYS A 39 -12.31 -10.34 19.25
C LYS A 39 -10.86 -10.70 19.45
N VAL A 40 -9.95 -9.95 18.81
CA VAL A 40 -8.54 -10.10 19.07
C VAL A 40 -8.24 -9.77 20.53
N ALA A 41 -7.38 -10.56 21.15
CA ALA A 41 -6.91 -10.36 22.53
C ALA A 41 -5.38 -10.24 22.60
N ARG A 42 -4.69 -10.80 21.61
CA ARG A 42 -3.22 -10.81 21.54
C ARG A 42 -2.78 -11.01 20.10
N VAL A 43 -1.60 -10.51 19.76
CA VAL A 43 -0.89 -10.85 18.53
C VAL A 43 0.50 -11.38 18.82
N GLU A 44 0.98 -12.23 17.93
CA GLU A 44 2.38 -12.61 17.85
C GLU A 44 3.07 -11.77 16.80
N VAL A 45 4.21 -11.21 17.16
CA VAL A 45 5.01 -10.33 16.29
C VAL A 45 6.41 -10.91 16.22
N SER A 46 6.78 -11.40 15.05
CA SER A 46 8.06 -12.05 14.81
C SER A 46 9.04 -11.17 14.06
N PRO A 47 10.34 -11.19 14.41
CA PRO A 47 11.37 -10.53 13.65
C PRO A 47 11.58 -11.23 12.31
N LEU A 48 11.72 -10.44 11.23
CA LEU A 48 11.88 -10.94 9.87
C LEU A 48 13.29 -10.71 9.34
N THR A 49 13.68 -11.52 8.37
CA THR A 49 14.84 -11.25 7.51
C THR A 49 14.70 -9.91 6.80
N ALA A 50 15.79 -9.38 6.27
CA ALA A 50 15.79 -8.07 5.60
C ALA A 50 14.89 -8.02 4.34
N ASP A 51 14.65 -9.15 3.70
CA ASP A 51 13.73 -9.34 2.56
C ASP A 51 12.32 -9.75 2.99
N GLY A 52 12.09 -10.04 4.28
CA GLY A 52 10.80 -10.41 4.83
C GLY A 52 10.33 -11.83 4.52
N THR A 53 11.25 -12.70 4.07
CA THR A 53 10.91 -14.08 3.65
C THR A 53 10.88 -15.08 4.81
N ASP A 54 11.63 -14.82 5.88
CA ASP A 54 11.79 -15.75 7.00
C ASP A 54 11.73 -15.07 8.36
N ILE A 55 11.43 -15.85 9.40
CA ILE A 55 11.50 -15.46 10.80
C ILE A 55 12.93 -15.68 11.30
N THR A 56 13.48 -14.69 12.02
CA THR A 56 14.88 -14.74 12.49
C THR A 56 15.04 -14.94 14.00
N GLY A 57 13.95 -14.98 14.76
CA GLY A 57 14.01 -15.10 16.22
C GLY A 57 12.66 -15.39 16.86
N ASP A 58 12.62 -15.32 18.18
CA ASP A 58 11.42 -15.61 18.96
C ASP A 58 10.35 -14.54 18.77
N ALA A 59 9.09 -14.95 18.77
CA ALA A 59 7.95 -14.07 18.68
C ALA A 59 7.74 -13.25 19.96
N LEU A 60 7.41 -11.99 19.79
CA LEU A 60 6.93 -11.12 20.86
C LEU A 60 5.41 -11.24 20.96
N HIS A 61 4.90 -11.34 22.17
CA HIS A 61 3.46 -11.37 22.42
C HIS A 61 2.98 -9.99 22.86
N ILE A 62 2.02 -9.40 22.11
CA ILE A 62 1.46 -8.09 22.42
C ILE A 62 -0.03 -8.25 22.68
N ASP A 63 -0.48 -7.96 23.89
CA ASP A 63 -1.90 -7.92 24.23
C ASP A 63 -2.54 -6.69 23.58
N CYS A 64 -3.62 -6.89 22.83
CA CYS A 64 -4.35 -5.85 22.14
C CYS A 64 -5.81 -6.24 21.90
N ASP A 65 -6.66 -5.25 21.77
CA ASP A 65 -8.09 -5.41 21.47
C ASP A 65 -8.45 -4.97 20.04
N CYS A 66 -7.47 -4.45 19.30
CA CYS A 66 -7.64 -3.99 17.93
C CYS A 66 -6.33 -4.08 17.16
N ILE A 67 -6.40 -4.53 15.89
CA ILE A 67 -5.31 -4.49 14.92
C ILE A 67 -5.71 -3.53 13.80
N LEU A 68 -4.86 -2.55 13.52
CA LEU A 68 -5.03 -1.65 12.38
C LEU A 68 -4.05 -2.05 11.28
N MET A 69 -4.58 -2.47 10.13
CA MET A 69 -3.79 -2.90 8.99
C MET A 69 -3.59 -1.75 8.00
N SER A 70 -2.36 -1.58 7.53
CA SER A 70 -2.02 -0.62 6.47
C SER A 70 -1.10 -1.29 5.46
N GLY A 71 -1.67 -2.11 4.59
CA GLY A 71 -0.94 -2.93 3.60
C GLY A 71 -0.41 -2.15 2.38
N GLY A 72 -0.64 -0.84 2.32
CA GLY A 72 -0.23 -0.01 1.20
C GLY A 72 -1.40 0.52 0.38
N LEU A 73 -1.07 1.13 -0.75
CA LEU A 73 -2.04 1.71 -1.69
C LEU A 73 -1.76 1.18 -3.09
N SER A 74 -2.80 0.77 -3.78
CA SER A 74 -2.75 0.41 -5.20
C SER A 74 -3.64 1.36 -6.02
N PRO A 75 -3.33 1.57 -7.31
CA PRO A 75 -4.17 2.35 -8.20
C PRO A 75 -5.55 1.70 -8.40
N VAL A 76 -6.60 2.49 -8.39
CA VAL A 76 -7.93 2.04 -8.77
C VAL A 76 -8.07 2.12 -10.29
N VAL A 77 -7.80 1.01 -10.97
CA VAL A 77 -7.67 0.94 -12.43
C VAL A 77 -8.95 0.46 -13.13
N HIS A 78 -10.06 0.33 -12.42
CA HIS A 78 -11.29 -0.29 -12.94
C HIS A 78 -11.85 0.44 -14.16
N LEU A 79 -11.93 1.77 -14.13
CA LEU A 79 -12.46 2.55 -15.27
C LEU A 79 -11.57 2.44 -16.51
N HIS A 80 -10.23 2.46 -16.31
CA HIS A 80 -9.28 2.24 -17.39
C HIS A 80 -9.44 0.86 -18.02
N SER A 81 -9.57 -0.18 -17.19
CA SER A 81 -9.78 -1.56 -17.64
C SER A 81 -11.13 -1.73 -18.34
N GLN A 82 -12.20 -1.09 -17.84
CA GLN A 82 -13.51 -1.08 -18.51
C GLN A 82 -13.50 -0.39 -19.87
N ALA A 83 -12.70 0.65 -20.01
CA ALA A 83 -12.42 1.30 -21.29
C ALA A 83 -11.45 0.51 -22.19
N ARG A 84 -11.23 -0.79 -21.90
CA ARG A 84 -10.32 -1.69 -22.62
C ARG A 84 -8.85 -1.28 -22.58
N GLY A 85 -8.47 -0.39 -21.68
CA GLY A 85 -7.09 0.00 -21.43
C GLY A 85 -6.26 -1.18 -20.93
N LYS A 86 -4.98 -1.18 -21.23
CA LYS A 86 -4.04 -2.20 -20.79
C LYS A 86 -3.35 -1.78 -19.52
N LEU A 87 -3.05 -2.74 -18.67
CA LEU A 87 -2.30 -2.54 -17.45
C LEU A 87 -0.87 -3.05 -17.63
N THR A 88 0.06 -2.46 -16.88
CA THR A 88 1.43 -2.94 -16.74
C THR A 88 1.80 -3.02 -15.27
N TRP A 89 2.56 -4.02 -14.92
CA TRP A 89 3.13 -4.15 -13.58
C TRP A 89 4.29 -3.16 -13.40
N ASP A 90 4.32 -2.47 -12.28
CA ASP A 90 5.39 -1.54 -11.90
C ASP A 90 6.12 -2.08 -10.66
N GLU A 91 7.31 -2.62 -10.86
CA GLU A 91 8.16 -3.20 -9.82
C GLU A 91 8.54 -2.18 -8.72
N LYS A 92 8.56 -0.89 -9.02
CA LYS A 92 8.92 0.14 -8.03
C LYS A 92 7.82 0.43 -7.04
N THR A 93 6.58 0.30 -7.49
CA THR A 93 5.39 0.57 -6.67
C THR A 93 4.63 -0.69 -6.30
N LEU A 94 5.07 -1.85 -6.82
CA LEU A 94 4.47 -3.17 -6.60
C LEU A 94 2.95 -3.17 -6.84
N CYS A 95 2.55 -2.59 -7.97
CA CYS A 95 1.14 -2.53 -8.35
C CYS A 95 0.96 -2.44 -9.87
N PHE A 96 -0.24 -2.79 -10.33
CA PHE A 96 -0.63 -2.56 -11.71
C PHE A 96 -0.96 -1.09 -11.95
N ARG A 97 -0.50 -0.56 -13.06
CA ARG A 97 -0.75 0.82 -13.49
C ARG A 97 -1.34 0.86 -14.89
N PRO A 98 -2.14 1.90 -15.22
CA PRO A 98 -2.55 2.16 -16.58
C PRO A 98 -1.34 2.26 -17.53
N SER A 99 -1.41 1.63 -18.69
CA SER A 99 -0.38 1.72 -19.73
C SER A 99 -0.94 2.32 -21.02
N SER A 100 -1.49 1.53 -21.92
CA SER A 100 -2.09 2.03 -23.14
C SER A 100 -3.60 2.14 -23.02
N ALA A 101 -4.14 3.30 -23.37
CA ALA A 101 -5.58 3.50 -23.50
C ALA A 101 -6.09 2.93 -24.85
N HIS A 102 -7.29 2.36 -24.86
CA HIS A 102 -8.00 1.96 -26.07
C HIS A 102 -8.95 3.05 -26.52
N GLU A 103 -9.66 3.67 -25.58
CA GLU A 103 -10.55 4.78 -25.81
C GLU A 103 -9.83 6.13 -25.62
N ALA A 104 -10.50 7.23 -25.95
CA ALA A 104 -9.98 8.58 -25.72
C ALA A 104 -10.09 8.96 -24.22
N GLU A 105 -9.35 8.26 -23.38
CA GLU A 105 -9.32 8.46 -21.93
C GLU A 105 -7.87 8.65 -21.41
N GLN A 106 -7.74 9.25 -20.26
CA GLN A 106 -6.45 9.39 -19.57
C GLN A 106 -6.64 9.31 -18.06
N SER A 107 -5.87 8.45 -17.41
CA SER A 107 -5.81 8.35 -15.96
C SER A 107 -4.84 9.38 -15.38
N ALA A 108 -5.17 9.93 -14.20
CA ALA A 108 -4.33 10.90 -13.49
C ALA A 108 -4.43 10.71 -11.97
N GLY A 109 -3.38 11.09 -11.25
CA GLY A 109 -3.34 10.98 -9.80
C GLY A 109 -3.22 9.55 -9.29
N ALA A 110 -3.90 9.20 -8.21
CA ALA A 110 -3.77 7.90 -7.55
C ALA A 110 -4.13 6.72 -8.45
N CYS A 111 -5.14 6.85 -9.31
CA CYS A 111 -5.48 5.81 -10.30
C CYS A 111 -4.42 5.61 -11.39
N ASN A 112 -3.50 6.57 -11.56
CA ASN A 112 -2.30 6.45 -12.40
C ASN A 112 -1.03 6.09 -11.60
N GLY A 113 -1.17 5.71 -10.33
CA GLY A 113 -0.04 5.38 -9.45
C GLY A 113 0.70 6.59 -8.88
N SER A 114 0.15 7.80 -8.99
CA SER A 114 0.73 9.01 -8.41
C SER A 114 0.08 9.31 -7.07
N PHE A 115 0.63 8.75 -6.00
CA PHE A 115 0.11 8.90 -4.63
C PHE A 115 0.57 10.19 -3.92
N ASP A 116 1.40 11.00 -4.55
CA ASP A 116 1.77 12.34 -4.10
C ASP A 116 0.72 13.34 -4.59
N LEU A 117 0.13 14.11 -3.66
CA LEU A 117 -0.98 15.00 -3.99
C LEU A 117 -0.57 16.11 -4.95
N GLN A 118 0.61 16.71 -4.76
CA GLN A 118 1.13 17.76 -5.66
C GLN A 118 1.30 17.25 -7.08
N ARG A 119 1.84 16.04 -7.21
CA ARG A 119 2.00 15.37 -8.50
C ARG A 119 0.64 15.01 -9.11
N GLY A 120 -0.27 14.48 -8.31
CA GLY A 120 -1.63 14.12 -8.76
C GLY A 120 -2.39 15.33 -9.32
N LEU A 121 -2.32 16.49 -8.63
CA LEU A 121 -2.92 17.73 -9.10
C LEU A 121 -2.34 18.20 -10.44
N LYS A 122 -1.00 18.13 -10.58
CA LYS A 122 -0.33 18.49 -11.84
C LYS A 122 -0.77 17.57 -13.00
N GLU A 123 -0.85 16.27 -12.75
CA GLU A 123 -1.32 15.30 -13.74
C GLU A 123 -2.77 15.56 -14.13
N ALA A 124 -3.66 15.83 -13.16
CA ALA A 124 -5.06 16.11 -13.39
C ALA A 124 -5.27 17.37 -14.27
N ILE A 125 -4.59 18.47 -13.95
CA ILE A 125 -4.62 19.71 -14.73
C ILE A 125 -4.12 19.46 -16.17
N THR A 126 -3.05 18.69 -16.30
CA THR A 126 -2.49 18.34 -17.62
C THR A 126 -3.48 17.49 -18.43
N ALA A 127 -4.09 16.48 -17.80
CA ALA A 127 -5.07 15.62 -18.44
C ALA A 127 -6.33 16.39 -18.87
N ALA A 128 -6.86 17.26 -17.99
CA ALA A 128 -7.99 18.10 -18.28
C ALA A 128 -7.73 19.06 -19.46
N GLY A 129 -6.54 19.67 -19.50
CA GLY A 129 -6.14 20.54 -20.62
C GLY A 129 -6.07 19.80 -21.96
N LYS A 130 -5.54 18.56 -21.94
CA LYS A 130 -5.53 17.72 -23.15
C LYS A 130 -6.94 17.34 -23.61
N ALA A 131 -7.81 16.97 -22.68
CA ALA A 131 -9.19 16.62 -22.97
C ALA A 131 -9.97 17.82 -23.57
N ALA A 132 -9.85 19.01 -22.96
CA ALA A 132 -10.47 20.22 -23.46
C ALA A 132 -10.00 20.57 -24.90
N LYS A 133 -8.71 20.48 -25.15
CA LYS A 133 -8.14 20.70 -26.49
C LYS A 133 -8.65 19.68 -27.50
N ALA A 134 -8.79 18.42 -27.12
CA ALA A 134 -9.27 17.38 -28.03
C ALA A 134 -10.72 17.60 -28.52
N VAL A 135 -11.55 18.27 -27.70
CA VAL A 135 -12.94 18.64 -28.08
C VAL A 135 -13.07 20.09 -28.59
N GLY A 136 -11.96 20.73 -28.91
CA GLY A 136 -11.95 22.08 -29.49
C GLY A 136 -12.23 23.22 -28.51
N MET A 137 -12.16 22.97 -27.20
CA MET A 137 -12.32 24.00 -26.19
C MET A 137 -11.01 24.75 -25.93
N ALA A 138 -11.15 26.04 -25.59
CA ALA A 138 -10.00 26.82 -25.16
C ALA A 138 -9.45 26.30 -23.82
N VAL A 139 -8.14 26.12 -23.76
CA VAL A 139 -7.46 25.69 -22.53
C VAL A 139 -6.96 26.92 -21.79
N GLN A 140 -7.42 27.10 -20.56
CA GLN A 140 -6.88 28.11 -19.65
C GLN A 140 -5.68 27.54 -18.91
N THR A 141 -4.66 28.37 -18.70
CA THR A 141 -3.56 28.02 -17.80
C THR A 141 -4.07 28.07 -16.38
N VAL A 142 -3.95 26.95 -15.67
CA VAL A 142 -4.30 26.84 -14.25
C VAL A 142 -3.02 26.57 -13.46
N ASP A 143 -2.75 27.43 -12.50
CA ASP A 143 -1.63 27.20 -11.59
C ASP A 143 -1.91 25.99 -10.70
N VAL A 144 -0.92 25.13 -10.58
CA VAL A 144 -1.00 23.98 -9.67
C VAL A 144 -0.87 24.48 -8.25
N PRO A 145 -1.87 24.28 -7.38
CA PRO A 145 -1.75 24.68 -5.97
C PRO A 145 -0.53 24.03 -5.31
N VAL A 146 0.20 24.81 -4.53
CA VAL A 146 1.32 24.27 -3.72
C VAL A 146 0.74 23.52 -2.52
N VAL A 147 1.15 22.26 -2.39
CA VAL A 147 0.72 21.41 -1.28
C VAL A 147 1.85 21.35 -0.26
N ASP A 148 1.58 21.91 0.91
CA ASP A 148 2.47 21.77 2.08
C ASP A 148 2.15 20.44 2.79
N ALA A 149 2.66 19.35 2.23
CA ALA A 149 2.54 18.03 2.80
C ALA A 149 3.93 17.38 2.90
N PRO A 150 4.20 16.64 3.98
CA PRO A 150 5.46 15.94 4.10
C PRO A 150 5.59 14.92 2.95
N ARG A 151 6.70 14.98 2.23
CA ARG A 151 7.02 13.96 1.23
C ARG A 151 7.32 12.65 1.96
N ILE A 152 6.40 11.74 1.88
CA ILE A 152 6.59 10.38 2.40
C ILE A 152 7.31 9.59 1.33
N ASN A 153 8.57 9.25 1.58
CA ASN A 153 9.27 8.30 0.72
C ASN A 153 8.63 6.92 0.92
N ARG A 154 7.89 6.48 -0.08
CA ARG A 154 7.23 5.18 -0.10
C ARG A 154 8.13 4.23 -0.87
N SER A 155 8.95 3.47 -0.17
CA SER A 155 9.58 2.27 -0.71
C SER A 155 8.77 1.09 -0.22
N PRO A 156 7.87 0.53 -1.03
CA PRO A 156 7.16 -0.68 -0.67
C PRO A 156 8.18 -1.82 -0.57
N MET A 157 7.91 -2.74 0.33
CA MET A 157 8.61 -4.01 0.42
C MET A 157 7.60 -5.10 0.05
N ALA A 158 7.99 -5.97 -0.87
CA ALA A 158 7.13 -7.07 -1.30
C ALA A 158 7.14 -8.16 -0.22
N VAL A 159 6.19 -8.11 0.69
CA VAL A 159 5.92 -9.20 1.63
C VAL A 159 4.54 -9.74 1.27
N TRP A 160 4.50 -10.75 0.41
CA TRP A 160 3.26 -11.34 -0.09
C TRP A 160 2.65 -12.34 0.90
N SER A 161 3.49 -13.01 1.66
CA SER A 161 3.10 -13.93 2.70
C SER A 161 4.10 -13.82 3.84
N LEU A 162 3.63 -13.85 5.07
CA LEU A 162 4.50 -13.94 6.23
C LEU A 162 4.68 -15.41 6.58
N PRO A 163 5.92 -15.85 6.85
CA PRO A 163 6.16 -17.20 7.37
C PRO A 163 5.46 -17.32 8.73
N ASN A 164 4.69 -18.36 8.91
CA ASN A 164 3.90 -18.57 10.14
C ASN A 164 4.45 -19.71 11.02
N GLY A 165 5.59 -20.27 10.66
CA GLY A 165 6.25 -21.34 11.42
C GLY A 165 5.48 -22.67 11.50
N GLN A 166 4.33 -22.76 10.83
CA GLN A 166 3.54 -23.99 10.73
C GLN A 166 3.66 -24.53 9.30
N ASP A 167 3.72 -25.84 9.16
CA ASP A 167 3.74 -26.50 7.85
C ASP A 167 2.50 -26.10 7.04
N GLU A 168 2.73 -25.78 5.77
CA GLU A 168 1.66 -25.52 4.81
C GLU A 168 0.71 -26.71 4.77
N GLY A 169 -0.44 -26.63 5.38
CA GLY A 169 -1.44 -27.69 5.28
C GLY A 169 -2.46 -27.84 6.39
N GLU A 170 -2.26 -27.34 7.59
CA GLU A 170 -3.24 -27.49 8.65
C GLU A 170 -3.92 -26.17 9.07
N GLY A 171 -5.08 -25.92 8.47
CA GLY A 171 -6.09 -25.06 9.07
C GLY A 171 -5.99 -23.55 8.84
N GLN A 172 -4.97 -23.06 8.17
CA GLN A 172 -4.85 -21.64 7.84
C GLN A 172 -5.36 -21.35 6.44
N LYS A 173 -6.31 -20.40 6.35
CA LYS A 173 -6.83 -19.93 5.07
C LYS A 173 -5.98 -18.76 4.58
N ALA A 174 -5.22 -18.96 3.51
CA ALA A 174 -4.59 -17.89 2.76
C ALA A 174 -5.52 -17.48 1.61
N PHE A 175 -6.08 -16.26 1.66
CA PHE A 175 -6.98 -15.77 0.63
C PHE A 175 -6.20 -15.12 -0.50
N VAL A 176 -6.36 -15.62 -1.71
CA VAL A 176 -5.83 -15.03 -2.95
C VAL A 176 -6.75 -13.91 -3.43
N ASP A 177 -8.04 -14.06 -3.23
CA ASP A 177 -9.07 -13.08 -3.59
C ASP A 177 -10.10 -12.99 -2.48
N PHE A 178 -10.07 -11.90 -1.72
CA PHE A 178 -11.03 -11.66 -0.64
C PHE A 178 -12.45 -11.37 -1.13
N GLN A 179 -12.61 -10.90 -2.36
CA GLN A 179 -13.92 -10.58 -2.91
C GLN A 179 -14.73 -11.85 -3.22
N ASN A 180 -14.05 -12.91 -3.64
CA ASN A 180 -14.66 -14.17 -4.04
C ASN A 180 -14.37 -15.32 -3.06
N ASP A 181 -13.76 -15.03 -1.91
CA ASP A 181 -13.33 -16.03 -0.90
C ASP A 181 -12.49 -17.18 -1.50
N VAL A 182 -11.69 -16.88 -2.50
CA VAL A 182 -10.79 -17.86 -3.12
C VAL A 182 -9.51 -18.00 -2.29
N THR A 183 -9.26 -19.19 -1.81
CA THR A 183 -8.02 -19.55 -1.09
C THR A 183 -6.97 -20.12 -2.03
N ALA A 184 -5.70 -20.01 -1.63
CA ALA A 184 -4.58 -20.67 -2.31
C ALA A 184 -4.63 -22.18 -2.09
#